data_df32e1b19ee3796f4bd94945a0229897
#
_entry.id   df32e1b19ee3796f4bd94945a0229897
#
_cell.length_a   1.000
_cell.length_b   1.000
_cell.length_c   1.000
_cell.angle_alpha   90.00
_cell.angle_beta   90.00
_cell.angle_gamma   90.00
#
_symmetry.space_group_name_H-M   'P 1'
#
loop_
_entity.id
_entity.type
_entity.pdbx_description
1 polymer ?
#
loop_
_entity_poly.entity_id
_entity_poly.type
_entity_poly.pdbx_seq_one_letter_code
_entity_poly.pdbx_strand_id
1 'polypeptide(L)'
;AGDDRREMLARLPTELKPGELDTLFAATRAVHVGPRLLDYVQALLAHSREGAGFAVGLSPRAGLGLLASARAWALMAGRDHVLPEDVQAVLPAVAGHRLRAADETPLPPERLVCRLIEAVALP
;
A
#
# COMPACT_ATOMS: atom_id res chain seq x y z
N ALA A 1 9.05 23.30 28.65
CA ALA A 1 7.67 23.15 28.24
C ALA A 1 7.63 23.02 26.72
N GLY A 2 7.16 21.90 26.22
CA GLY A 2 6.98 21.72 24.78
C GLY A 2 5.82 22.59 24.27
N ASP A 3 5.99 23.17 23.10
CA ASP A 3 4.90 23.85 22.40
C ASP A 3 3.71 22.91 22.24
N ASP A 4 2.50 23.43 22.44
CA ASP A 4 1.29 22.65 22.15
C ASP A 4 1.29 22.26 20.68
N ARG A 5 1.03 20.98 20.40
CA ARG A 5 0.98 20.46 19.03
C ARG A 5 0.02 21.23 18.13
N ARG A 6 -1.07 21.75 18.70
CA ARG A 6 -2.03 22.59 17.98
C ARG A 6 -1.43 23.92 17.54
N GLU A 7 -0.63 24.55 18.40
CA GLU A 7 0.07 25.77 18.07
C GLU A 7 1.14 25.55 17.01
N MET A 8 1.86 24.42 17.10
CA MET A 8 2.83 24.03 16.07
C MET A 8 2.18 23.85 14.72
N LEU A 9 1.02 23.16 14.66
CA LEU A 9 0.27 22.96 13.42
C LEU A 9 -0.21 24.30 12.81
N ALA A 10 -0.65 25.23 13.64
CA ALA A 10 -1.09 26.55 13.17
C ALA A 10 0.03 27.40 12.54
N ARG A 11 1.29 27.11 12.88
CA ARG A 11 2.47 27.81 12.33
C ARG A 11 3.01 27.18 11.05
N LEU A 12 2.54 25.98 10.68
CA LEU A 12 3.00 25.32 9.45
C LEU A 12 2.53 26.11 8.21
N PRO A 13 3.42 26.30 7.24
CA PRO A 13 3.01 26.93 5.98
C PRO A 13 2.07 26.00 5.22
N THR A 14 1.15 26.59 4.47
CA THR A 14 0.28 25.84 3.57
C THR A 14 1.07 25.41 2.34
N GLU A 15 1.19 24.08 2.11
CA GLU A 15 1.92 23.52 0.99
C GLU A 15 1.05 23.41 -0.28
N LEU A 16 -0.26 23.21 -0.12
CA LEU A 16 -1.21 23.06 -1.22
C LEU A 16 -2.24 24.19 -1.17
N LYS A 17 -2.54 24.76 -2.32
CA LYS A 17 -3.63 25.73 -2.49
C LYS A 17 -4.98 25.01 -2.47
N PRO A 18 -6.09 25.72 -2.16
CA PRO A 18 -7.44 25.16 -2.31
C PRO A 18 -7.66 24.56 -3.70
N GLY A 19 -8.21 23.37 -3.77
CA GLY A 19 -8.45 22.63 -5.02
C GLY A 19 -7.28 21.80 -5.53
N GLU A 20 -6.06 22.05 -5.14
CA GLU A 20 -4.89 21.25 -5.58
C GLU A 20 -4.96 19.80 -5.09
N LEU A 21 -5.46 19.57 -3.87
CA LEU A 21 -5.63 18.23 -3.33
C LEU A 21 -6.63 17.41 -4.16
N ASP A 22 -7.75 18.02 -4.57
CA ASP A 22 -8.74 17.37 -5.42
C ASP A 22 -8.14 17.04 -6.80
N THR A 23 -7.31 17.91 -7.34
CA THR A 23 -6.58 17.68 -8.59
C THR A 23 -5.63 16.49 -8.45
N LEU A 24 -4.89 16.38 -7.34
CA LEU A 24 -4.02 15.26 -7.05
C LEU A 24 -4.81 13.95 -6.90
N PHE A 25 -5.94 13.97 -6.22
CA PHE A 25 -6.80 12.78 -6.10
C PHE A 25 -7.33 12.32 -7.47
N ALA A 26 -7.76 13.27 -8.31
CA ALA A 26 -8.20 12.96 -9.66
C ALA A 26 -7.07 12.36 -10.50
N ALA A 27 -5.86 12.93 -10.43
CA ALA A 27 -4.69 12.42 -11.13
C ALA A 27 -4.32 11.00 -10.66
N THR A 28 -4.40 10.73 -9.37
CA THR A 28 -4.14 9.40 -8.80
C THR A 28 -5.15 8.37 -9.31
N ARG A 29 -6.43 8.72 -9.33
CA ARG A 29 -7.48 7.83 -9.86
C ARG A 29 -7.35 7.56 -11.35
N ALA A 30 -6.75 8.47 -12.10
CA ALA A 30 -6.52 8.32 -13.53
C ALA A 30 -5.33 7.40 -13.88
N VAL A 31 -4.48 7.06 -12.91
CA VAL A 31 -3.38 6.11 -13.12
C VAL A 31 -3.96 4.73 -13.47
N HIS A 32 -3.53 4.18 -14.60
CA HIS A 32 -4.07 2.92 -15.12
C HIS A 32 -3.60 1.71 -14.31
N VAL A 33 -4.54 0.80 -14.07
CA VAL A 33 -4.27 -0.52 -13.49
C VAL A 33 -4.69 -1.58 -14.51
N GLY A 34 -3.73 -2.29 -15.08
CA GLY A 34 -4.00 -3.32 -16.07
C GLY A 34 -4.56 -4.62 -15.46
N PRO A 35 -5.21 -5.48 -16.28
CA PRO A 35 -5.79 -6.74 -15.79
C PRO A 35 -4.78 -7.65 -15.09
N ARG A 36 -3.58 -7.79 -15.64
CA ARG A 36 -2.52 -8.60 -15.05
C ARG A 36 -2.08 -8.12 -13.68
N LEU A 37 -2.05 -6.80 -13.49
CA LEU A 37 -1.74 -6.22 -12.18
C LEU A 37 -2.85 -6.50 -11.18
N LEU A 38 -4.12 -6.41 -11.59
CA LEU A 38 -5.25 -6.79 -10.74
C LEU A 38 -5.16 -8.25 -10.33
N ASP A 39 -4.84 -9.14 -11.26
CA ASP A 39 -4.63 -10.57 -10.97
C ASP A 39 -3.51 -10.77 -9.94
N TYR A 40 -2.42 -10.02 -10.09
CA TYR A 40 -1.30 -10.06 -9.13
C TYR A 40 -1.73 -9.62 -7.72
N VAL A 41 -2.45 -8.51 -7.61
CA VAL A 41 -2.98 -8.04 -6.32
C VAL A 41 -3.94 -9.06 -5.71
N GLN A 42 -4.84 -9.64 -6.51
CA GLN A 42 -5.74 -10.68 -6.04
C GLN A 42 -4.99 -11.94 -5.58
N ALA A 43 -3.92 -12.32 -6.28
CA ALA A 43 -3.07 -13.44 -5.88
C ALA A 43 -2.37 -13.18 -4.55
N LEU A 44 -1.88 -11.96 -4.31
CA LEU A 44 -1.32 -11.55 -3.02
C LEU A 44 -2.36 -11.69 -1.89
N LEU A 45 -3.56 -11.20 -2.10
CA LEU A 45 -4.64 -11.29 -1.12
C LEU A 45 -5.02 -12.76 -0.84
N ALA A 46 -5.20 -13.54 -1.88
CA ALA A 46 -5.56 -14.95 -1.77
C ALA A 46 -4.47 -15.74 -1.03
N HIS A 47 -3.21 -15.54 -1.39
CA HIS A 47 -2.09 -16.23 -0.74
C HIS A 47 -1.98 -15.85 0.74
N SER A 48 -2.22 -14.60 1.10
CA SER A 48 -2.20 -14.15 2.49
C SER A 48 -3.28 -14.81 3.35
N ARG A 49 -4.39 -15.23 2.75
CA ARG A 49 -5.53 -15.87 3.45
C ARG A 49 -5.47 -17.39 3.42
N GLU A 50 -5.04 -17.96 2.31
CA GLU A 50 -5.13 -19.40 2.01
C GLU A 50 -3.77 -20.08 2.01
N GLY A 51 -2.70 -19.30 1.79
CA GLY A 51 -1.34 -19.82 1.73
C GLY A 51 -0.81 -20.23 3.09
N ALA A 52 0.06 -21.24 3.08
CA ALA A 52 0.81 -21.62 4.27
C ALA A 52 1.72 -20.48 4.72
N GLY A 53 1.74 -20.20 6.01
CA GLY A 53 2.65 -19.23 6.62
C GLY A 53 2.00 -18.01 7.24
N PHE A 54 0.69 -17.75 6.97
CA PHE A 54 -0.03 -16.61 7.55
C PHE A 54 -1.24 -17.07 8.36
N ALA A 55 -1.31 -16.63 9.63
CA ALA A 55 -2.46 -16.86 10.50
C ALA A 55 -3.58 -15.85 10.24
N VAL A 56 -3.22 -14.62 9.87
CA VAL A 56 -4.15 -13.54 9.54
C VAL A 56 -3.78 -13.01 8.16
N GLY A 57 -4.76 -13.07 7.25
CA GLY A 57 -4.61 -12.59 5.89
C GLY A 57 -5.17 -11.19 5.67
N LEU A 58 -5.01 -10.71 4.44
CA LEU A 58 -5.46 -9.39 4.01
C LEU A 58 -6.92 -9.45 3.55
N SER A 59 -7.70 -8.45 3.94
CA SER A 59 -9.09 -8.28 3.49
C SER A 59 -9.18 -7.70 2.07
N PRO A 60 -10.33 -7.85 1.39
CA PRO A 60 -10.59 -7.14 0.14
C PRO A 60 -10.43 -5.62 0.25
N ARG A 61 -10.82 -5.05 1.39
CA ARG A 61 -10.64 -3.62 1.68
C ARG A 61 -9.16 -3.23 1.72
N ALA A 62 -8.30 -4.08 2.27
CA ALA A 62 -6.86 -3.87 2.23
C ALA A 62 -6.34 -3.87 0.77
N GLY A 63 -6.92 -4.71 -0.09
CA GLY A 63 -6.61 -4.72 -1.52
C GLY A 63 -6.95 -3.41 -2.22
N LEU A 64 -8.08 -2.80 -1.90
CA LEU A 64 -8.45 -1.48 -2.43
C LEU A 64 -7.48 -0.40 -1.96
N GLY A 65 -7.09 -0.41 -0.69
CA GLY A 65 -6.08 0.49 -0.14
C GLY A 65 -4.71 0.30 -0.79
N LEU A 66 -4.34 -0.94 -1.07
CA LEU A 66 -3.10 -1.30 -1.75
C LEU A 66 -3.06 -0.72 -3.17
N LEU A 67 -4.14 -0.87 -3.94
CA LEU A 67 -4.26 -0.31 -5.28
C LEU A 67 -4.21 1.21 -5.27
N ALA A 68 -4.94 1.86 -4.37
CA ALA A 68 -4.93 3.32 -4.25
C ALA A 68 -3.53 3.85 -3.91
N SER A 69 -2.83 3.20 -2.99
CA SER A 69 -1.45 3.56 -2.60
C SER A 69 -0.47 3.32 -3.74
N ALA A 70 -0.60 2.22 -4.47
CA ALA A 70 0.25 1.92 -5.62
C ALA A 70 0.05 2.92 -6.78
N ARG A 71 -1.18 3.36 -7.02
CA ARG A 71 -1.46 4.45 -7.98
C ARG A 71 -0.78 5.76 -7.60
N ALA A 72 -0.87 6.14 -6.33
CA ALA A 72 -0.19 7.33 -5.83
C ALA A 72 1.32 7.22 -5.96
N TRP A 73 1.88 6.06 -5.67
CA TRP A 73 3.31 5.78 -5.80
C TRP A 73 3.76 5.90 -7.26
N ALA A 74 3.02 5.31 -8.20
CA ALA A 74 3.30 5.42 -9.63
C ALA A 74 3.24 6.88 -10.11
N LEU A 75 2.23 7.63 -9.68
CA LEU A 75 2.08 9.05 -10.00
C LEU A 75 3.28 9.86 -9.51
N MET A 76 3.73 9.64 -8.29
CA MET A 76 4.92 10.29 -7.72
C MET A 76 6.19 9.97 -8.50
N ALA A 77 6.27 8.78 -9.11
CA ALA A 77 7.35 8.38 -9.99
C ALA A 77 7.20 8.90 -11.44
N GLY A 78 6.16 9.67 -11.72
CA GLY A 78 5.91 10.26 -13.04
C GLY A 78 5.31 9.29 -14.06
N ARG A 79 4.69 8.18 -13.61
CA ARG A 79 4.07 7.19 -14.49
C ARG A 79 2.55 7.29 -14.48
N ASP A 80 1.94 6.91 -15.58
CA ASP A 80 0.49 6.89 -15.78
C ASP A 80 -0.14 5.50 -15.60
N HIS A 81 0.66 4.53 -15.21
CA HIS A 81 0.24 3.15 -14.95
C HIS A 81 1.00 2.54 -13.78
N VAL A 82 0.39 1.58 -13.13
CA VAL A 82 0.94 0.87 -11.98
C VAL A 82 1.76 -0.33 -12.44
N LEU A 83 2.96 -0.46 -11.89
CA LEU A 83 3.84 -1.62 -12.06
C LEU A 83 3.76 -2.53 -10.82
N PRO A 84 4.11 -3.83 -10.94
CA PRO A 84 4.21 -4.72 -9.79
C PRO A 84 5.13 -4.17 -8.69
N GLU A 85 6.21 -3.50 -9.06
CA GLU A 85 7.15 -2.87 -8.13
C GLU A 85 6.49 -1.78 -7.27
N ASP A 86 5.49 -1.08 -7.81
CA ASP A 86 4.74 -0.07 -7.06
C ASP A 86 3.91 -0.73 -5.96
N VAL A 87 3.27 -1.84 -6.27
CA VAL A 87 2.54 -2.65 -5.29
C VAL A 87 3.47 -3.15 -4.20
N GLN A 88 4.63 -3.68 -4.56
CA GLN A 88 5.63 -4.16 -3.61
C GLN A 88 6.18 -3.04 -2.73
N ALA A 89 6.38 -1.85 -3.28
CA ALA A 89 6.89 -0.69 -2.56
C ALA A 89 5.95 -0.21 -1.45
N VAL A 90 4.63 -0.23 -1.68
CA VAL A 90 3.64 0.24 -0.71
C VAL A 90 3.11 -0.87 0.21
N LEU A 91 3.34 -2.13 -0.13
CA LEU A 91 2.82 -3.28 0.61
C LEU A 91 3.23 -3.29 2.09
N PRO A 92 4.48 -2.98 2.50
CA PRO A 92 4.86 -2.93 3.91
C PRO A 92 4.02 -1.95 4.72
N ALA A 93 3.78 -0.76 4.18
CA ALA A 93 3.02 0.29 4.87
C ALA A 93 1.53 -0.03 4.96
N VAL A 94 0.97 -0.65 3.92
CA VAL A 94 -0.48 -0.96 3.85
C VAL A 94 -0.83 -2.23 4.61
N ALA A 95 0.03 -3.25 4.55
CA ALA A 95 -0.31 -4.60 4.97
C ALA A 95 0.55 -5.15 6.11
N GLY A 96 1.74 -4.61 6.35
CA GLY A 96 2.70 -5.17 7.29
C GLY A 96 2.15 -5.32 8.71
N HIS A 97 1.36 -4.36 9.18
CA HIS A 97 0.74 -4.37 10.51
C HIS A 97 -0.47 -5.33 10.63
N ARG A 98 -0.98 -5.86 9.51
CA ARG A 98 -2.15 -6.75 9.46
C ARG A 98 -1.77 -8.21 9.31
N LEU A 99 -0.56 -8.50 8.81
CA LEU A 99 -0.08 -9.86 8.60
C LEU A 99 0.45 -10.45 9.92
N ARG A 100 0.21 -11.74 10.11
CA ARG A 100 0.78 -12.52 11.22
C ARG A 100 1.25 -13.87 10.70
N ALA A 101 2.39 -14.34 11.19
CA ALA A 101 2.89 -15.67 10.87
C ALA A 101 2.01 -16.75 11.49
N ALA A 102 1.82 -17.86 10.75
CA ALA A 102 1.00 -18.98 11.21
C ALA A 102 1.60 -19.73 12.41
N ASP A 103 2.92 -19.73 12.54
CA ASP A 103 3.66 -20.35 13.65
C ASP A 103 3.81 -19.45 14.88
N GLU A 104 3.12 -18.31 14.89
CA GLU A 104 3.17 -17.29 15.95
C GLU A 104 4.58 -16.72 16.21
N THR A 105 5.55 -17.01 15.35
CA THR A 105 6.89 -16.43 15.45
C THR A 105 6.79 -14.92 15.26
N PRO A 106 7.28 -14.11 16.22
CA PRO A 106 7.28 -12.66 16.05
C PRO A 106 8.31 -12.28 14.97
N LEU A 107 7.82 -11.93 13.79
CA LEU A 107 8.63 -11.44 12.70
C LEU A 107 8.34 -9.95 12.46
N PRO A 108 9.37 -9.16 12.10
CA PRO A 108 9.16 -7.78 11.67
C PRO A 108 8.20 -7.74 10.47
N PRO A 109 7.37 -6.70 10.35
CA PRO A 109 6.44 -6.56 9.23
C PRO A 109 7.11 -6.71 7.86
N GLU A 110 8.32 -6.21 7.70
CA GLU A 110 9.09 -6.29 6.46
C GLU A 110 9.38 -7.74 6.05
N ARG A 111 9.67 -8.59 7.02
CA ARG A 111 9.92 -10.02 6.78
C ARG A 111 8.67 -10.76 6.33
N LEU A 112 7.54 -10.47 6.95
CA LEU A 112 6.24 -11.03 6.56
C LEU A 112 5.84 -10.60 5.15
N VAL A 113 6.05 -9.34 4.82
CA VAL A 113 5.80 -8.81 3.47
C VAL A 113 6.73 -9.47 2.45
N CYS A 114 8.00 -9.62 2.74
CA CYS A 114 8.94 -10.33 1.86
C CYS A 114 8.48 -11.77 1.57
N ARG A 115 8.04 -12.50 2.59
CA ARG A 115 7.48 -13.85 2.41
C ARG A 115 6.29 -13.87 1.46
N LEU A 116 5.40 -12.89 1.60
CA LEU A 116 4.23 -12.78 0.73
C LEU A 116 4.63 -12.48 -0.72
N ILE A 117 5.54 -11.54 -0.92
CA ILE A 117 6.04 -11.18 -2.25
C ILE A 117 6.73 -12.36 -2.93
N GLU A 118 7.59 -13.07 -2.20
CA GLU A 118 8.32 -14.23 -2.74
C GLU A 118 7.41 -15.41 -3.10
N ALA A 119 6.28 -15.53 -2.41
CA ALA A 119 5.35 -16.65 -2.61
C ALA A 119 4.45 -16.46 -3.84
N VAL A 120 4.33 -15.26 -4.37
CA VAL A 120 3.43 -14.95 -5.49
C VAL A 120 4.25 -14.53 -6.71
N ALA A 121 4.05 -15.26 -7.81
CA ALA A 121 4.73 -14.96 -9.07
C ALA A 121 4.31 -13.60 -9.63
N LEU A 122 5.26 -12.90 -10.25
CA LEU A 122 4.98 -11.69 -11.01
C LEU A 122 4.07 -11.99 -12.21
N PRO A 123 3.23 -11.04 -12.60
CA PRO A 123 2.29 -11.22 -13.72
C PRO A 123 2.99 -11.26 -15.08
#